data_fc8378dcc40a3b8d4f5bd34637484be3
#
_entry.id   fc8378dcc40a3b8d4f5bd34637484be3
#
_cell.length_a   1.000
_cell.length_b   1.000
_cell.length_c   1.000
_cell.angle_alpha   90.00
_cell.angle_beta   90.00
_cell.angle_gamma   90.00
#
_symmetry.space_group_name_H-M   'P 1'
#
loop_
_entity.id
_entity.type
_entity.pdbx_description
1 polymer ?
#
loop_
_entity_poly.entity_id
_entity_poly.type
_entity_poly.pdbx_seq_one_letter_code
_entity_poly.pdbx_strand_id
1 'polypeptide(L)'
;NKTNNIYSLYLAKEELQKQDTLLIESDLIFEDTLFHKILNNPYPNLALVAKYEPWMDGTMVRLNTENDIIDFISKKTFRYADIDDYYKTVNIYKFSKEFLRNSYVPFLEAYSKALGNNEYYEQVLRVITLLERCELKGLPLEGERWYEIDDIQDLDIAETIFAEQDQLQRYQKRYGGYWRFPKLKDFCYLVNPYFPPQKMCEELQANFNVLLREYPSGMGVNTLVMAKNFAQKLSTA
;
A
#
# COMPACT_ATOMS: atom_id res chain seq x y z
N ASN A 1 19.21 -1.29 18.56
CA ASN A 1 19.07 -0.01 17.93
C ASN A 1 17.59 0.33 17.84
N LYS A 2 17.23 1.53 18.26
CA LYS A 2 15.84 1.87 18.53
C LYS A 2 15.47 3.19 17.82
N THR A 3 15.87 3.30 16.56
CA THR A 3 15.55 4.44 15.71
C THR A 3 14.91 3.96 14.40
N ASN A 4 14.02 4.75 13.82
CA ASN A 4 13.39 4.51 12.55
C ASN A 4 13.66 5.69 11.60
N ASN A 5 13.02 5.73 10.43
CA ASN A 5 13.27 6.71 9.38
C ASN A 5 13.01 8.18 9.82
N ILE A 6 12.17 8.43 10.82
CA ILE A 6 12.02 9.76 11.44
C ILE A 6 13.36 10.33 11.92
N TYR A 7 14.26 9.49 12.44
CA TYR A 7 15.57 9.93 12.92
C TYR A 7 16.48 10.40 11.79
N SER A 8 16.40 9.76 10.63
CA SER A 8 17.15 10.19 9.44
C SER A 8 16.73 11.60 9.02
N LEU A 9 15.44 11.90 9.01
CA LEU A 9 14.95 13.25 8.71
C LEU A 9 15.29 14.26 9.81
N TYR A 10 15.27 13.83 11.07
CA TYR A 10 15.72 14.69 12.19
C TYR A 10 17.18 15.11 12.04
N LEU A 11 18.05 14.20 11.59
CA LEU A 11 19.45 14.54 11.32
C LEU A 11 19.62 15.47 10.12
N ALA A 12 18.74 15.35 9.12
CA ALA A 12 18.75 16.18 7.91
C ALA A 12 17.99 17.52 8.05
N LYS A 13 17.43 17.82 9.21
CA LYS A 13 16.50 18.95 9.41
C LYS A 13 17.05 20.31 8.99
N GLU A 14 18.34 20.55 9.13
CA GLU A 14 18.97 21.81 8.72
C GLU A 14 19.01 21.95 7.20
N GLU A 15 19.21 20.82 6.48
CA GLU A 15 19.19 20.79 5.02
C GLU A 15 17.79 20.97 4.48
N LEU A 16 16.80 20.34 5.10
CA LEU A 16 15.39 20.42 4.71
C LEU A 16 14.85 21.86 4.72
N GLN A 17 15.41 22.75 5.52
CA GLN A 17 14.97 24.14 5.64
C GLN A 17 15.61 25.11 4.63
N LYS A 18 16.55 24.63 3.80
CA LYS A 18 17.31 25.51 2.89
C LYS A 18 16.59 25.81 1.58
N GLN A 19 15.83 24.85 1.06
CA GLN A 19 15.18 24.94 -0.25
C GLN A 19 13.97 24.02 -0.34
N ASP A 20 13.21 24.13 -1.45
CA ASP A 20 12.20 23.13 -1.79
C ASP A 20 12.85 21.77 -1.93
N THR A 21 12.19 20.73 -1.44
CA THR A 21 12.79 19.41 -1.29
C THR A 21 11.89 18.34 -1.92
N LEU A 22 12.51 17.45 -2.68
CA LEU A 22 11.92 16.19 -3.06
C LEU A 22 12.49 15.11 -2.12
N LEU A 23 11.62 14.53 -1.30
CA LEU A 23 11.95 13.43 -0.40
C LEU A 23 11.58 12.11 -1.06
N ILE A 24 12.52 11.18 -1.14
CA ILE A 24 12.35 9.86 -1.76
C ILE A 24 12.97 8.82 -0.84
N GLU A 25 12.26 7.74 -0.54
CA GLU A 25 12.85 6.60 0.16
C GLU A 25 13.75 5.79 -0.78
N SER A 26 14.77 5.16 -0.22
CA SER A 26 15.87 4.56 -1.00
C SER A 26 15.58 3.14 -1.53
N ASP A 27 14.49 2.54 -1.11
CA ASP A 27 14.01 1.20 -1.43
C ASP A 27 12.94 1.17 -2.53
N LEU A 28 12.84 2.26 -3.29
CA LEU A 28 11.87 2.42 -4.35
C LEU A 28 12.49 2.20 -5.74
N ILE A 29 11.73 1.52 -6.60
CA ILE A 29 11.92 1.54 -8.05
C ILE A 29 10.68 2.14 -8.71
N PHE A 30 10.86 3.03 -9.68
CA PHE A 30 9.75 3.71 -10.35
C PHE A 30 10.14 4.26 -11.72
N GLU A 31 9.14 4.59 -12.54
CA GLU A 31 9.32 5.21 -13.85
C GLU A 31 9.71 6.69 -13.73
N ASP A 32 10.53 7.17 -14.65
CA ASP A 32 10.92 8.59 -14.72
C ASP A 32 9.72 9.54 -14.86
N THR A 33 8.62 9.06 -15.40
CA THR A 33 7.36 9.80 -15.53
C THR A 33 6.84 10.31 -14.18
N LEU A 34 7.14 9.63 -13.07
CA LEU A 34 6.77 10.07 -11.72
C LEU A 34 7.49 11.35 -11.31
N PHE A 35 8.76 11.52 -11.69
CA PHE A 35 9.45 12.79 -11.48
C PHE A 35 8.78 13.93 -12.22
N HIS A 36 8.45 13.71 -13.50
CA HIS A 36 7.77 14.73 -14.29
C HIS A 36 6.40 15.08 -13.70
N LYS A 37 5.65 14.07 -13.26
CA LYS A 37 4.33 14.25 -12.65
C LYS A 37 4.39 15.11 -11.38
N ILE A 38 5.29 14.84 -10.46
CA ILE A 38 5.38 15.56 -9.19
C ILE A 38 6.03 16.94 -9.32
N LEU A 39 7.09 17.05 -10.15
CA LEU A 39 7.83 18.30 -10.31
C LEU A 39 7.05 19.34 -11.11
N ASN A 40 6.32 18.93 -12.15
CA ASN A 40 5.52 19.83 -13.00
C ASN A 40 4.17 20.21 -12.36
N ASN A 41 3.76 19.56 -11.30
CA ASN A 41 2.55 19.95 -10.60
C ASN A 41 2.77 21.27 -9.85
N PRO A 42 1.90 22.29 -10.03
CA PRO A 42 2.10 23.61 -9.44
C PRO A 42 1.90 23.64 -7.91
N TYR A 43 1.27 22.61 -7.36
CA TYR A 43 1.01 22.58 -5.93
C TYR A 43 2.32 22.41 -5.13
N PRO A 44 2.53 23.20 -4.05
CA PRO A 44 3.84 23.26 -3.38
C PRO A 44 4.16 22.01 -2.55
N ASN A 45 3.14 21.36 -1.98
CA ASN A 45 3.34 20.21 -1.09
C ASN A 45 2.50 19.03 -1.55
N LEU A 46 3.16 17.98 -2.00
CA LEU A 46 2.55 16.80 -2.64
C LEU A 46 3.11 15.51 -2.06
N ALA A 47 2.25 14.51 -1.93
CA ALA A 47 2.63 13.11 -1.76
C ALA A 47 2.13 12.33 -2.96
N LEU A 48 2.99 11.57 -3.65
CA LEU A 48 2.52 10.57 -4.61
C LEU A 48 1.79 9.46 -3.85
N VAL A 49 0.63 9.08 -4.36
CA VAL A 49 -0.22 8.06 -3.74
C VAL A 49 -0.76 7.08 -4.77
N ALA A 50 -0.80 5.80 -4.43
CA ALA A 50 -1.40 4.75 -5.25
C ALA A 50 -2.66 4.23 -4.56
N LYS A 51 -3.69 3.88 -5.34
CA LYS A 51 -4.87 3.21 -4.78
C LYS A 51 -4.45 1.95 -4.05
N TYR A 52 -4.99 1.74 -2.84
CA TYR A 52 -4.62 0.58 -2.02
C TYR A 52 -4.86 -0.75 -2.75
N GLU A 53 -3.89 -1.64 -2.64
CA GLU A 53 -3.98 -3.03 -3.06
C GLU A 53 -3.53 -3.95 -1.90
N PRO A 54 -4.07 -5.20 -1.81
CA PRO A 54 -3.86 -6.09 -0.65
C PRO A 54 -2.40 -6.47 -0.35
N TRP A 55 -1.49 -6.29 -1.31
CA TRP A 55 -0.06 -6.56 -1.14
C TRP A 55 0.71 -5.38 -0.53
N MET A 56 0.11 -4.19 -0.51
CA MET A 56 0.76 -2.97 -0.02
C MET A 56 0.79 -2.95 1.52
N ASP A 57 1.95 -2.64 2.08
CA ASP A 57 2.16 -2.38 3.51
C ASP A 57 2.57 -0.91 3.74
N GLY A 58 2.75 -0.51 4.99
CA GLY A 58 3.21 0.83 5.38
C GLY A 58 2.09 1.84 5.61
N THR A 59 2.36 3.10 5.30
CA THR A 59 1.45 4.21 5.60
C THR A 59 0.40 4.38 4.52
N MET A 60 -0.88 4.37 4.94
CA MET A 60 -2.01 4.68 4.07
C MET A 60 -2.53 6.08 4.36
N VAL A 61 -3.21 6.67 3.37
CA VAL A 61 -3.86 7.97 3.51
C VAL A 61 -5.28 7.93 2.98
N ARG A 62 -6.12 8.84 3.46
CA ARG A 62 -7.41 9.16 2.85
C ARG A 62 -7.36 10.54 2.21
N LEU A 63 -8.02 10.64 1.06
CA LEU A 63 -8.14 11.89 0.31
C LEU A 63 -9.57 12.38 0.35
N ASN A 64 -9.76 13.70 0.33
CA ASN A 64 -11.05 14.30 0.02
C ASN A 64 -11.23 14.45 -1.50
N THR A 65 -12.35 15.02 -1.91
CA THR A 65 -12.70 15.25 -3.34
C THR A 65 -11.75 16.22 -4.07
N GLU A 66 -10.98 16.99 -3.34
CA GLU A 66 -9.99 17.92 -3.87
C GLU A 66 -8.55 17.36 -3.81
N ASN A 67 -8.42 16.09 -3.46
CA ASN A 67 -7.17 15.37 -3.23
C ASN A 67 -6.34 15.87 -2.03
N ASP A 68 -6.92 16.63 -1.10
CA ASP A 68 -6.22 16.93 0.14
C ASP A 68 -6.10 15.67 0.98
N ILE A 69 -4.93 15.44 1.56
CA ILE A 69 -4.74 14.34 2.52
C ILE A 69 -5.41 14.74 3.83
N ILE A 70 -6.49 14.05 4.16
CA ILE A 70 -7.29 14.33 5.36
C ILE A 70 -6.94 13.41 6.54
N ASP A 71 -6.25 12.30 6.29
CA ASP A 71 -5.83 11.39 7.36
C ASP A 71 -4.65 10.53 6.91
N PHE A 72 -3.74 10.23 7.84
CA PHE A 72 -2.68 9.24 7.73
C PHE A 72 -3.03 8.04 8.60
N ILE A 73 -3.25 6.90 7.96
CA ILE A 73 -3.73 5.67 8.60
C ILE A 73 -2.52 4.81 9.00
N SER A 74 -2.33 4.63 10.32
CA SER A 74 -1.31 3.72 10.84
C SER A 74 -1.82 2.28 10.90
N LYS A 75 -0.93 1.30 11.07
CA LYS A 75 -1.30 -0.11 11.30
C LYS A 75 -2.32 -0.28 12.44
N LYS A 76 -2.28 0.57 13.47
CA LYS A 76 -3.20 0.52 14.62
C LYS A 76 -4.60 1.01 14.30
N THR A 77 -4.74 1.89 13.31
CA THR A 77 -6.00 2.52 12.91
C THR A 77 -6.54 1.99 11.59
N PHE A 78 -5.82 1.09 10.93
CA PHE A 78 -6.22 0.46 9.69
C PHE A 78 -7.47 -0.41 9.87
N ARG A 79 -8.46 -0.21 9.01
CA ARG A 79 -9.72 -0.95 9.02
C ARG A 79 -9.98 -1.54 7.65
N TYR A 80 -10.10 -2.85 7.58
CA TYR A 80 -10.40 -3.55 6.32
C TYR A 80 -11.75 -3.17 5.69
N ALA A 81 -12.69 -2.66 6.49
CA ALA A 81 -13.98 -2.17 5.99
C ALA A 81 -13.87 -0.88 5.16
N ASP A 82 -12.77 -0.13 5.31
CA ASP A 82 -12.58 1.18 4.71
C ASP A 82 -11.52 1.14 3.58
N ILE A 83 -11.07 -0.04 3.14
CA ILE A 83 -9.97 -0.19 2.18
C ILE A 83 -10.23 0.50 0.83
N ASP A 84 -11.49 0.63 0.45
CA ASP A 84 -11.89 1.30 -0.79
C ASP A 84 -11.61 2.81 -0.77
N ASP A 85 -11.41 3.40 0.42
CA ASP A 85 -11.08 4.82 0.60
C ASP A 85 -9.57 5.06 0.76
N TYR A 86 -8.77 3.98 0.84
CA TYR A 86 -7.35 4.09 1.14
C TYR A 86 -6.48 4.24 -0.12
N TYR A 87 -5.42 5.02 0.06
CA TYR A 87 -4.29 5.12 -0.85
C TYR A 87 -3.01 4.83 -0.07
N LYS A 88 -2.09 4.06 -0.67
CA LYS A 88 -0.72 3.89 -0.16
C LYS A 88 0.12 5.10 -0.55
N THR A 89 0.88 5.65 0.37
CA THR A 89 1.94 6.60 0.03
C THR A 89 3.02 5.88 -0.78
N VAL A 90 3.44 6.48 -1.90
CA VAL A 90 4.52 5.95 -2.75
C VAL A 90 5.89 6.26 -2.16
N ASN A 91 5.90 6.95 -1.00
CA ASN A 91 7.09 7.41 -0.31
C ASN A 91 7.96 8.37 -1.15
N ILE A 92 7.29 9.11 -2.04
CA ILE A 92 7.84 10.24 -2.81
C ILE A 92 7.02 11.48 -2.49
N TYR A 93 7.67 12.49 -1.92
CA TYR A 93 7.03 13.72 -1.47
C TYR A 93 7.74 14.94 -2.04
N LYS A 94 6.97 15.94 -2.41
CA LYS A 94 7.45 17.29 -2.73
C LYS A 94 7.03 18.21 -1.61
N PHE A 95 7.96 18.93 -1.04
CA PHE A 95 7.71 19.89 0.01
C PHE A 95 8.34 21.24 -0.34
N SER A 96 7.58 22.31 -0.14
CA SER A 96 8.12 23.65 -0.21
C SER A 96 9.02 23.94 1.00
N LYS A 97 10.01 24.76 0.79
CA LYS A 97 10.87 25.30 1.87
C LYS A 97 10.03 25.93 2.99
N GLU A 98 8.97 26.63 2.61
CA GLU A 98 8.09 27.29 3.56
C GLU A 98 7.38 26.30 4.47
N PHE A 99 6.79 25.24 3.91
CA PHE A 99 6.16 24.18 4.68
C PHE A 99 7.16 23.46 5.59
N LEU A 100 8.35 23.12 5.06
CA LEU A 100 9.39 22.45 5.84
C LEU A 100 9.82 23.30 7.04
N ARG A 101 10.01 24.61 6.82
CA ARG A 101 10.52 25.53 7.84
C ARG A 101 9.47 25.93 8.88
N ASN A 102 8.24 26.14 8.45
CA ASN A 102 7.20 26.70 9.31
C ASN A 102 6.32 25.62 9.97
N SER A 103 6.22 24.45 9.36
CA SER A 103 5.35 23.38 9.83
C SER A 103 6.13 22.11 10.13
N TYR A 104 6.72 21.46 9.12
CA TYR A 104 7.23 20.11 9.26
C TYR A 104 8.39 19.98 10.27
N VAL A 105 9.45 20.78 10.14
CA VAL A 105 10.64 20.66 11.01
C VAL A 105 10.33 21.03 12.46
N PRO A 106 9.57 22.09 12.79
CA PRO A 106 9.15 22.34 14.15
C PRO A 106 8.39 21.19 14.80
N PHE A 107 7.44 20.58 14.05
CA PHE A 107 6.71 19.41 14.54
C PHE A 107 7.61 18.18 14.66
N LEU A 108 8.53 17.94 13.73
CA LEU A 108 9.53 16.87 13.79
C LEU A 108 10.39 16.98 15.05
N GLU A 109 10.88 18.17 15.39
CA GLU A 109 11.66 18.39 16.60
C GLU A 109 10.86 18.17 17.87
N ALA A 110 9.62 18.68 17.92
CA ALA A 110 8.74 18.48 19.05
C ALA A 110 8.39 16.99 19.23
N TYR A 111 8.06 16.31 18.14
CA TYR A 111 7.74 14.88 18.13
C TYR A 111 8.91 14.04 18.64
N SER A 112 10.10 14.26 18.07
CA SER A 112 11.32 13.53 18.45
C SER A 112 11.69 13.71 19.92
N LYS A 113 11.50 14.93 20.47
CA LYS A 113 11.74 15.22 21.89
C LYS A 113 10.71 14.58 22.82
N ALA A 114 9.44 14.54 22.42
CA ALA A 114 8.34 14.06 23.25
C ALA A 114 8.15 12.54 23.19
N LEU A 115 8.27 11.94 22.03
CA LEU A 115 7.90 10.56 21.74
C LEU A 115 9.08 9.67 21.30
N GLY A 116 10.24 10.29 21.05
CA GLY A 116 11.45 9.59 20.61
C GLY A 116 11.54 9.40 19.09
N ASN A 117 12.52 8.59 18.67
CA ASN A 117 12.93 8.48 17.27
C ASN A 117 12.64 7.09 16.65
N ASN A 118 11.76 6.30 17.25
CA ASN A 118 11.45 4.95 16.78
C ASN A 118 10.07 4.88 16.10
N GLU A 119 9.78 5.85 15.26
CA GLU A 119 8.53 5.94 14.50
C GLU A 119 8.82 6.31 13.03
N TYR A 120 7.81 6.20 12.18
CA TYR A 120 7.86 6.68 10.81
C TYR A 120 7.69 8.20 10.76
N TYR A 121 8.40 8.87 9.85
CA TYR A 121 8.33 10.34 9.68
C TYR A 121 6.94 10.83 9.26
N GLU A 122 6.11 9.98 8.70
CA GLU A 122 4.71 10.27 8.37
C GLU A 122 3.85 10.50 9.61
N GLN A 123 4.29 10.06 10.80
CA GLN A 123 3.59 10.40 12.03
C GLN A 123 3.63 11.91 12.30
N VAL A 124 4.67 12.61 11.84
CA VAL A 124 4.74 14.08 11.90
C VAL A 124 3.71 14.68 10.94
N LEU A 125 3.62 14.17 9.71
CA LEU A 125 2.62 14.59 8.73
C LEU A 125 1.20 14.34 9.26
N ARG A 126 0.98 13.22 9.92
CA ARG A 126 -0.30 12.90 10.57
C ARG A 126 -0.70 13.95 11.61
N VAL A 127 0.24 14.39 12.45
CA VAL A 127 -0.03 15.45 13.43
C VAL A 127 -0.39 16.74 12.74
N ILE A 128 0.31 17.11 11.66
CA ILE A 128 0.06 18.32 10.88
C ILE A 128 -1.32 18.28 10.21
N THR A 129 -1.77 17.13 9.70
CA THR A 129 -3.09 17.00 9.08
C THR A 129 -4.26 17.15 10.05
N LEU A 130 -4.02 17.06 11.36
CA LEU A 130 -5.04 17.37 12.39
C LEU A 130 -5.24 18.86 12.58
N LEU A 131 -4.40 19.71 12.01
CA LEU A 131 -4.59 21.16 12.02
C LEU A 131 -5.68 21.56 11.02
N GLU A 132 -6.34 22.70 11.25
CA GLU A 132 -7.47 23.17 10.44
C GLU A 132 -7.13 23.43 8.96
N ARG A 133 -5.84 23.56 8.61
CA ARG A 133 -5.36 23.77 7.24
C ARG A 133 -4.54 22.56 6.80
N CYS A 134 -5.08 21.79 5.88
CA CYS A 134 -4.30 20.78 5.18
C CYS A 134 -3.41 21.46 4.14
N GLU A 135 -2.09 21.35 4.30
CA GLU A 135 -1.11 21.91 3.36
C GLU A 135 -0.52 20.84 2.43
N LEU A 136 -0.98 19.61 2.50
CA LEU A 136 -0.45 18.46 1.74
C LEU A 136 -1.54 17.82 0.89
N LYS A 137 -1.31 17.73 -0.41
CA LYS A 137 -2.19 17.03 -1.35
C LYS A 137 -1.63 15.68 -1.75
N GLY A 138 -2.51 14.71 -1.91
CA GLY A 138 -2.23 13.47 -2.62
C GLY A 138 -2.21 13.70 -4.13
N LEU A 139 -1.23 13.16 -4.82
CA LEU A 139 -1.18 13.11 -6.28
C LEU A 139 -1.32 11.65 -6.71
N PRO A 140 -2.54 11.20 -7.07
CA PRO A 140 -2.79 9.82 -7.41
C PRO A 140 -2.03 9.36 -8.66
N LEU A 141 -1.51 8.14 -8.60
CA LEU A 141 -0.97 7.46 -9.77
C LEU A 141 -2.12 7.01 -10.69
N GLU A 142 -1.93 7.15 -11.98
CA GLU A 142 -2.90 6.79 -13.03
C GLU A 142 -2.44 5.55 -13.82
N GLY A 143 -1.49 4.82 -13.24
CA GLY A 143 -0.98 3.59 -13.81
C GLY A 143 0.50 3.61 -14.11
N GLU A 144 1.22 4.61 -13.66
CA GLU A 144 2.68 4.63 -13.68
C GLU A 144 3.21 3.48 -12.82
N ARG A 145 4.31 2.86 -13.25
CA ARG A 145 4.92 1.74 -12.55
C ARG A 145 5.79 2.25 -11.40
N TRP A 146 5.62 1.62 -10.27
CA TRP A 146 6.47 1.79 -9.10
C TRP A 146 6.41 0.52 -8.25
N TYR A 147 7.39 0.32 -7.40
CA TYR A 147 7.39 -0.77 -6.43
C TYR A 147 8.32 -0.44 -5.26
N GLU A 148 7.98 -0.88 -4.05
CA GLU A 148 8.77 -0.80 -2.82
C GLU A 148 9.40 -2.17 -2.57
N ILE A 149 10.71 -2.20 -2.28
CA ILE A 149 11.48 -3.44 -2.19
C ILE A 149 11.92 -3.63 -0.74
N ASP A 150 11.14 -4.41 0.02
CA ASP A 150 11.43 -4.72 1.41
C ASP A 150 12.19 -6.05 1.58
N ASP A 151 11.98 -6.99 0.65
CA ASP A 151 12.61 -8.31 0.71
C ASP A 151 12.95 -8.87 -0.68
N ILE A 152 13.45 -10.11 -0.70
CA ILE A 152 13.85 -10.79 -1.94
C ILE A 152 12.65 -11.12 -2.85
N GLN A 153 11.45 -11.28 -2.29
CA GLN A 153 10.25 -11.50 -3.08
C GLN A 153 9.82 -10.22 -3.79
N ASP A 154 9.91 -9.10 -3.11
CA ASP A 154 9.62 -7.79 -3.68
C ASP A 154 10.61 -7.44 -4.80
N LEU A 155 11.90 -7.77 -4.61
CA LEU A 155 12.90 -7.62 -5.67
C LEU A 155 12.53 -8.42 -6.92
N ASP A 156 12.15 -9.69 -6.78
CA ASP A 156 11.73 -10.54 -7.92
C ASP A 156 10.48 -9.99 -8.63
N ILE A 157 9.54 -9.42 -7.87
CA ILE A 157 8.35 -8.76 -8.42
C ILE A 157 8.74 -7.49 -9.16
N ALA A 158 9.55 -6.64 -8.54
CA ALA A 158 10.04 -5.40 -9.14
C ALA A 158 10.81 -5.66 -10.44
N GLU A 159 11.73 -6.63 -10.44
CA GLU A 159 12.43 -7.08 -11.64
C GLU A 159 11.47 -7.55 -12.75
N THR A 160 10.36 -8.17 -12.39
CA THR A 160 9.36 -8.61 -13.36
C THR A 160 8.55 -7.43 -13.91
N ILE A 161 8.16 -6.48 -13.06
CA ILE A 161 7.40 -5.28 -13.47
C ILE A 161 8.24 -4.42 -14.43
N PHE A 162 9.53 -4.26 -14.16
CA PHE A 162 10.44 -3.38 -14.89
C PHE A 162 11.26 -4.08 -15.96
N ALA A 163 11.05 -5.39 -16.19
CA ALA A 163 11.74 -6.12 -17.25
C ALA A 163 11.35 -5.57 -18.64
N GLU A 164 12.35 -5.24 -19.46
CA GLU A 164 12.13 -4.72 -20.82
C GLU A 164 12.01 -5.83 -21.86
N GLN A 165 12.81 -6.88 -21.76
CA GLN A 165 12.94 -7.90 -22.82
C GLN A 165 12.40 -9.28 -22.43
N ASP A 166 12.52 -9.70 -21.19
CA ASP A 166 12.21 -11.05 -20.72
C ASP A 166 10.96 -11.14 -19.82
N GLN A 167 10.15 -10.10 -19.78
CA GLN A 167 8.99 -9.98 -18.90
C GLN A 167 8.02 -11.19 -19.06
N LEU A 168 7.71 -11.57 -20.29
CA LEU A 168 6.85 -12.72 -20.57
C LEU A 168 7.43 -14.03 -19.99
N GLN A 169 8.74 -14.23 -20.15
CA GLN A 169 9.41 -15.42 -19.62
C GLN A 169 9.39 -15.43 -18.10
N ARG A 170 9.51 -14.29 -17.44
CA ARG A 170 9.39 -14.15 -16.00
C ARG A 170 7.99 -14.52 -15.51
N TYR A 171 6.94 -14.06 -16.19
CA TYR A 171 5.56 -14.47 -15.88
C TYR A 171 5.34 -15.97 -16.08
N GLN A 172 5.85 -16.56 -17.16
CA GLN A 172 5.69 -18.00 -17.45
C GLN A 172 6.35 -18.91 -16.42
N LYS A 173 7.37 -18.45 -15.71
CA LYS A 173 8.04 -19.18 -14.64
C LYS A 173 7.27 -19.17 -13.33
N ARG A 174 6.25 -18.30 -13.19
CA ARG A 174 5.46 -18.17 -11.96
C ARG A 174 4.30 -19.16 -11.94
N TYR A 175 4.03 -19.68 -10.76
CA TYR A 175 2.89 -20.56 -10.49
C TYR A 175 1.96 -19.87 -9.48
N GLY A 176 1.17 -18.90 -9.93
CA GLY A 176 0.27 -18.10 -9.09
C GLY A 176 0.87 -16.77 -8.66
N GLY A 177 0.19 -16.09 -7.73
CA GLY A 177 0.57 -14.75 -7.26
C GLY A 177 0.34 -13.64 -8.29
N TYR A 178 -0.40 -13.90 -9.37
CA TYR A 178 -0.66 -12.93 -10.44
C TYR A 178 -1.48 -11.72 -9.99
N TRP A 179 -2.17 -11.81 -8.88
CA TRP A 179 -2.85 -10.68 -8.25
C TRP A 179 -1.93 -9.51 -7.86
N ARG A 180 -0.61 -9.77 -7.76
CA ARG A 180 0.40 -8.73 -7.57
C ARG A 180 0.74 -7.95 -8.86
N PHE A 181 0.17 -8.35 -9.98
CA PHE A 181 0.35 -7.72 -11.29
C PHE A 181 -1.00 -7.31 -11.86
N PRO A 182 -1.64 -6.27 -11.35
CA PRO A 182 -3.06 -5.94 -11.67
C PRO A 182 -3.31 -5.63 -13.15
N LYS A 183 -2.27 -5.26 -13.90
CA LYS A 183 -2.35 -5.03 -15.35
C LYS A 183 -2.15 -6.30 -16.19
N LEU A 184 -1.75 -7.41 -15.57
CA LEU A 184 -1.55 -8.67 -16.27
C LEU A 184 -2.91 -9.30 -16.60
N LYS A 185 -3.11 -9.62 -17.89
CA LYS A 185 -4.23 -10.46 -18.32
C LYS A 185 -3.75 -11.89 -18.40
N ASP A 186 -4.17 -12.69 -17.41
CA ASP A 186 -3.79 -14.11 -17.32
C ASP A 186 -4.73 -14.97 -18.16
N PHE A 187 -4.16 -15.67 -19.16
CA PHE A 187 -4.85 -16.66 -19.99
C PHE A 187 -4.29 -18.09 -19.78
N CYS A 188 -3.36 -18.25 -18.84
CA CYS A 188 -2.72 -19.55 -18.58
C CYS A 188 -3.55 -20.43 -17.67
N TYR A 189 -4.24 -19.84 -16.70
CA TYR A 189 -5.03 -20.59 -15.71
C TYR A 189 -6.51 -20.42 -15.95
N LEU A 190 -7.20 -21.53 -16.12
CA LEU A 190 -8.66 -21.55 -16.25
C LEU A 190 -9.28 -21.36 -14.87
N VAL A 191 -9.53 -20.14 -14.50
CA VAL A 191 -10.27 -19.79 -13.30
C VAL A 191 -11.71 -19.46 -13.65
N ASN A 192 -12.64 -19.85 -12.79
CA ASN A 192 -14.04 -19.44 -12.96
C ASN A 192 -14.19 -17.98 -12.50
N PRO A 193 -14.46 -17.01 -13.38
CA PRO A 193 -14.59 -15.61 -13.02
C PRO A 193 -15.84 -15.31 -12.15
N TYR A 194 -16.75 -16.28 -12.04
CA TYR A 194 -17.97 -16.18 -11.23
C TYR A 194 -17.84 -16.90 -9.88
N PHE A 195 -16.64 -17.34 -9.52
CA PHE A 195 -16.37 -18.01 -8.26
C PHE A 195 -15.39 -17.14 -7.43
N PRO A 196 -15.61 -17.03 -6.10
CA PRO A 196 -16.75 -17.60 -5.34
C PRO A 196 -18.05 -16.79 -5.55
N PRO A 197 -19.23 -17.44 -5.53
CA PRO A 197 -20.50 -16.73 -5.51
C PRO A 197 -20.65 -15.86 -4.27
N GLN A 198 -21.36 -14.73 -4.38
CA GLN A 198 -21.54 -13.77 -3.29
C GLN A 198 -22.05 -14.43 -2.00
N LYS A 199 -23.04 -15.30 -2.09
CA LYS A 199 -23.58 -16.03 -0.93
C LYS A 199 -22.53 -16.87 -0.21
N MET A 200 -21.60 -17.49 -0.95
CA MET A 200 -20.51 -18.27 -0.37
C MET A 200 -19.52 -17.35 0.38
N CYS A 201 -19.22 -16.17 -0.16
CA CYS A 201 -18.39 -15.17 0.53
C CYS A 201 -19.02 -14.72 1.85
N GLU A 202 -20.32 -14.42 1.83
CA GLU A 202 -21.09 -14.03 3.03
C GLU A 202 -21.10 -15.14 4.08
N GLU A 203 -21.31 -16.39 3.67
CA GLU A 203 -21.31 -17.54 4.58
C GLU A 203 -19.93 -17.77 5.19
N LEU A 204 -18.86 -17.70 4.40
CA LEU A 204 -17.47 -17.81 4.89
C LEU A 204 -17.14 -16.67 5.85
N GLN A 205 -17.50 -15.43 5.55
CA GLN A 205 -17.27 -14.30 6.41
C GLN A 205 -18.00 -14.43 7.75
N ALA A 206 -19.25 -14.86 7.75
CA ALA A 206 -20.03 -15.07 8.96
C ALA A 206 -19.46 -16.17 9.87
N ASN A 207 -18.85 -17.19 9.30
CA ASN A 207 -18.32 -18.34 10.02
C ASN A 207 -16.79 -18.34 10.18
N PHE A 208 -16.10 -17.33 9.66
CA PHE A 208 -14.65 -17.29 9.57
C PHE A 208 -13.94 -17.53 10.92
N ASN A 209 -14.41 -16.90 11.98
CA ASN A 209 -13.85 -17.06 13.33
C ASN A 209 -13.97 -18.49 13.88
N VAL A 210 -15.06 -19.17 13.57
CA VAL A 210 -15.27 -20.58 13.97
C VAL A 210 -14.38 -21.47 13.14
N LEU A 211 -14.36 -21.28 11.83
CA LEU A 211 -13.56 -22.08 10.90
C LEU A 211 -12.06 -22.01 11.18
N LEU A 212 -11.57 -20.86 11.67
CA LEU A 212 -10.16 -20.69 12.04
C LEU A 212 -9.79 -21.32 13.40
N ARG A 213 -10.74 -21.43 14.32
CA ARG A 213 -10.46 -21.94 15.69
C ARG A 213 -10.59 -23.44 15.80
N GLU A 214 -11.46 -24.02 14.98
CA GLU A 214 -11.84 -25.41 15.10
C GLU A 214 -11.11 -26.30 14.09
N TYR A 215 -10.76 -27.49 14.50
CA TYR A 215 -10.25 -28.50 13.56
C TYR A 215 -11.35 -28.94 12.60
N PRO A 216 -11.02 -29.17 11.31
CA PRO A 216 -11.99 -29.75 10.40
C PRO A 216 -12.40 -31.14 10.90
N SER A 217 -13.68 -31.49 10.72
CA SER A 217 -14.19 -32.79 11.13
C SER A 217 -13.44 -33.90 10.40
N GLY A 218 -12.75 -34.75 11.17
CA GLY A 218 -12.03 -35.92 10.67
C GLY A 218 -12.88 -37.17 10.61
N MET A 219 -14.17 -37.11 10.93
CA MET A 219 -15.05 -38.27 10.89
C MET A 219 -15.34 -38.69 9.46
N GLY A 220 -15.10 -39.98 9.14
CA GLY A 220 -15.30 -40.53 7.81
C GLY A 220 -16.71 -40.36 7.25
N VAL A 221 -17.72 -40.29 8.13
CA VAL A 221 -19.11 -39.97 7.75
C VAL A 221 -19.24 -38.59 7.12
N ASN A 222 -18.62 -37.59 7.72
CA ASN A 222 -18.67 -36.21 7.19
C ASN A 222 -17.93 -36.10 5.86
N THR A 223 -16.78 -36.71 5.76
CA THR A 223 -16.02 -36.80 4.48
C THR A 223 -16.83 -37.48 3.39
N LEU A 224 -17.54 -38.55 3.71
CA LEU A 224 -18.39 -39.27 2.77
C LEU A 224 -19.59 -38.41 2.31
N VAL A 225 -20.24 -37.69 3.21
CA VAL A 225 -21.33 -36.77 2.88
C VAL A 225 -20.83 -35.64 1.97
N MET A 226 -19.69 -35.05 2.28
CA MET A 226 -19.08 -34.01 1.43
C MET A 226 -18.74 -34.56 0.03
N ALA A 227 -18.12 -35.75 -0.06
CA ALA A 227 -17.79 -36.40 -1.33
C ALA A 227 -19.05 -36.69 -2.15
N LYS A 228 -20.12 -37.17 -1.53
CA LYS A 228 -21.40 -37.42 -2.20
C LYS A 228 -22.03 -36.14 -2.73
N ASN A 229 -22.06 -35.09 -1.92
CA ASN A 229 -22.62 -33.80 -2.33
C ASN A 229 -21.82 -33.20 -3.49
N PHE A 230 -20.50 -33.32 -3.47
CA PHE A 230 -19.64 -32.86 -4.55
C PHE A 230 -19.87 -33.68 -5.83
N ALA A 231 -19.90 -34.98 -5.74
CA ALA A 231 -20.17 -35.86 -6.88
C ALA A 231 -21.56 -35.61 -7.50
N GLN A 232 -22.56 -35.36 -6.66
CA GLN A 232 -23.92 -35.03 -7.13
C GLN A 232 -23.93 -33.69 -7.89
N LYS A 233 -23.24 -32.67 -7.41
CA LYS A 233 -23.14 -31.39 -8.11
C LYS A 233 -22.41 -31.50 -9.45
N LEU A 234 -21.39 -32.36 -9.54
CA LEU A 234 -20.67 -32.60 -10.80
C LEU A 234 -21.52 -33.38 -11.82
N SER A 235 -22.40 -34.27 -11.36
CA SER A 235 -23.25 -35.07 -12.25
C SER A 235 -24.46 -34.29 -12.78
N THR A 236 -24.75 -33.12 -12.22
CA THR A 236 -25.87 -32.24 -12.65
C THR A 236 -25.41 -31.04 -13.46
N ALA A 237 -24.12 -30.90 -13.72
CA ALA A 237 -23.51 -29.88 -14.55
C ALA A 237 -23.19 -30.41 -15.94
#